data_210e4a26485a3e2ba2a943a5b4f9589f
#
_entry.id   210e4a26485a3e2ba2a943a5b4f9589f
#
_cell.length_a   1.000
_cell.length_b   1.000
_cell.length_c   1.000
_cell.angle_alpha   90.00
_cell.angle_beta   90.00
_cell.angle_gamma   90.00
#
_symmetry.space_group_name_H-M   'P 1'
#
loop_
_entity.id
_entity.type
_entity.pdbx_description
1 polymer ?
#
loop_
_entity_poly.entity_id
_entity_poly.type
_entity_poly.pdbx_seq_one_letter_code
_entity_poly.pdbx_strand_id
1 'polypeptide(L)'
;MVVFQQGERALQILPPIVGTVPEARLNLVIYHMHHGEVQEAYELMREIEPTSPQEYILKGITNLALGQQLDSREHLKVAQQYFQLLGASASECDTIPGRQCMASCFFVLRQFDDVLVYLSSIEAYYPNDPAFLYNYAVARAAAGKYKEAEPALLSLQSGDASEELSRDYIFQMWLARCLVMNGKARHAWEIYLKMEGTQESFAMLQLLANDCYRAGAFLYAAKAFDTLERLDPNPEYWEGKRGACVGTFQQIIARKERKEVLRDVLAMLKSTRNPQVEYLARVMKKWARENGINA
;
A
#
# COMPACT_ATOMS: atom_id res chain seq x y z
N MET A 1 10.20 30.02 15.24
CA MET A 1 9.11 30.69 14.50
C MET A 1 8.63 29.84 13.34
N VAL A 2 9.46 29.46 12.37
CA VAL A 2 9.06 28.65 11.21
C VAL A 2 8.30 27.38 11.59
N VAL A 3 8.76 26.62 12.58
CA VAL A 3 8.12 25.39 13.07
C VAL A 3 6.72 25.67 13.65
N PHE A 4 6.54 26.77 14.39
CA PHE A 4 5.25 27.15 14.95
C PHE A 4 4.25 27.71 13.94
N GLN A 5 4.71 28.04 12.73
CA GLN A 5 3.91 28.53 11.61
C GLN A 5 3.76 27.47 10.51
N GLN A 6 3.88 26.19 10.85
CA GLN A 6 3.73 25.06 9.91
C GLN A 6 4.60 25.19 8.63
N GLY A 7 5.77 25.79 8.76
CA GLY A 7 6.68 25.99 7.64
C GLY A 7 6.41 27.24 6.79
N GLU A 8 5.45 28.09 7.16
CA GLU A 8 5.24 29.36 6.47
C GLU A 8 6.55 30.19 6.42
N ARG A 9 6.94 30.66 5.24
CA ARG A 9 8.20 31.35 4.96
C ARG A 9 9.47 30.53 5.22
N ALA A 10 9.40 29.20 5.34
CA ALA A 10 10.58 28.37 5.57
C ALA A 10 11.68 28.64 4.52
N LEU A 11 11.30 28.68 3.23
CA LEU A 11 12.24 28.95 2.13
C LEU A 11 12.83 30.38 2.11
N GLN A 12 12.24 31.34 2.83
CA GLN A 12 12.79 32.69 2.96
C GLN A 12 13.76 32.80 4.15
N ILE A 13 13.48 32.08 5.23
CA ILE A 13 14.18 32.22 6.52
C ILE A 13 15.31 31.22 6.69
N LEU A 14 15.11 29.95 6.31
CA LEU A 14 16.07 28.88 6.61
C LEU A 14 17.31 28.89 5.71
N PRO A 15 17.22 29.05 4.36
CA PRO A 15 18.40 28.97 3.50
C PRO A 15 19.55 29.93 3.87
N PRO A 16 19.30 31.22 4.21
CA PRO A 16 20.38 32.13 4.57
C PRO A 16 21.17 31.74 5.82
N ILE A 17 20.59 30.94 6.70
CA ILE A 17 21.20 30.56 7.99
C ILE A 17 21.66 29.10 8.07
N VAL A 18 21.49 28.31 7.00
CA VAL A 18 21.90 26.88 6.93
C VAL A 18 23.40 26.69 7.25
N GLY A 19 24.25 27.63 6.85
CA GLY A 19 25.70 27.55 7.10
C GLY A 19 26.12 27.92 8.54
N THR A 20 25.24 28.55 9.32
CA THR A 20 25.54 29.06 10.68
C THR A 20 24.77 28.33 11.78
N VAL A 21 23.62 27.77 11.44
CA VAL A 21 22.71 27.09 12.38
C VAL A 21 22.42 25.68 11.87
N PRO A 22 23.01 24.62 12.46
CA PRO A 22 22.80 23.25 12.00
C PRO A 22 21.33 22.85 11.94
N GLU A 23 20.53 23.25 12.93
CA GLU A 23 19.10 22.95 13.02
C GLU A 23 18.30 23.57 11.87
N ALA A 24 18.77 24.68 11.29
CA ALA A 24 18.13 25.29 10.13
C ALA A 24 18.18 24.36 8.90
N ARG A 25 19.29 23.64 8.71
CA ARG A 25 19.44 22.65 7.67
C ARG A 25 18.47 21.48 7.87
N LEU A 26 18.42 20.91 9.08
CA LEU A 26 17.53 19.81 9.40
C LEU A 26 16.06 20.21 9.22
N ASN A 27 15.68 21.40 9.66
CA ASN A 27 14.32 21.91 9.45
C ASN A 27 13.99 22.12 7.97
N LEU A 28 14.97 22.55 7.15
CA LEU A 28 14.78 22.70 5.71
C LEU A 28 14.61 21.32 5.03
N VAL A 29 15.36 20.31 5.45
CA VAL A 29 15.17 18.92 5.00
C VAL A 29 13.75 18.43 5.31
N ILE A 30 13.28 18.66 6.55
CA ILE A 30 11.92 18.28 6.95
C ILE A 30 10.89 19.01 6.09
N TYR A 31 11.09 20.30 5.84
CA TYR A 31 10.22 21.10 4.97
C TYR A 31 10.11 20.48 3.57
N HIS A 32 11.24 20.21 2.91
CA HIS A 32 11.26 19.61 1.57
C HIS A 32 10.61 18.21 1.56
N MET A 33 10.86 17.39 2.59
CA MET A 33 10.22 16.08 2.70
C MET A 33 8.69 16.18 2.79
N HIS A 34 8.16 17.12 3.56
CA HIS A 34 6.72 17.34 3.67
C HIS A 34 6.08 17.83 2.36
N HIS A 35 6.85 18.48 1.49
CA HIS A 35 6.38 18.97 0.18
C HIS A 35 6.66 17.98 -0.97
N GLY A 36 7.21 16.79 -0.66
CA GLY A 36 7.54 15.79 -1.67
C GLY A 36 8.77 16.11 -2.51
N GLU A 37 9.54 17.13 -2.13
CA GLU A 37 10.76 17.59 -2.79
C GLU A 37 11.95 16.73 -2.30
N VAL A 38 11.93 15.44 -2.66
CA VAL A 38 12.84 14.42 -2.13
C VAL A 38 14.28 14.68 -2.55
N GLN A 39 14.50 15.13 -3.78
CA GLN A 39 15.83 15.40 -4.30
C GLN A 39 16.52 16.54 -3.55
N GLU A 40 15.80 17.62 -3.29
CA GLU A 40 16.29 18.78 -2.55
C GLU A 40 16.64 18.40 -1.10
N ALA A 41 15.78 17.62 -0.47
CA ALA A 41 16.03 17.10 0.88
C ALA A 41 17.28 16.21 0.92
N TYR A 42 17.45 15.34 -0.06
CA TYR A 42 18.64 14.47 -0.17
C TYR A 42 19.92 15.27 -0.35
N GLU A 43 19.95 16.26 -1.26
CA GLU A 43 21.16 17.07 -1.50
C GLU A 43 21.61 17.84 -0.25
N LEU A 44 20.68 18.30 0.58
CA LEU A 44 20.99 18.95 1.85
C LEU A 44 21.65 18.00 2.84
N MET A 45 21.34 16.68 2.79
CA MET A 45 21.88 15.65 3.69
C MET A 45 23.09 14.92 3.13
N ARG A 46 23.32 14.97 1.81
CA ARG A 46 24.31 14.16 1.09
C ARG A 46 25.70 14.20 1.70
N GLU A 47 26.23 15.39 1.96
CA GLU A 47 27.60 15.60 2.43
C GLU A 47 27.73 15.64 3.97
N ILE A 48 26.61 15.50 4.70
CA ILE A 48 26.65 15.52 6.16
C ILE A 48 27.12 14.17 6.67
N GLU A 49 28.14 14.18 7.53
CA GLU A 49 28.43 13.03 8.38
C GLU A 49 27.59 13.16 9.67
N PRO A 50 26.63 12.26 9.91
CA PRO A 50 25.74 12.39 11.04
C PRO A 50 26.47 12.27 12.38
N THR A 51 26.19 13.19 13.29
CA THR A 51 26.73 13.21 14.66
C THR A 51 25.62 13.14 15.72
N SER A 52 24.42 13.55 15.38
CA SER A 52 23.24 13.54 16.26
C SER A 52 22.20 12.53 15.79
N PRO A 53 21.33 12.01 16.70
CA PRO A 53 20.26 11.09 16.34
C PRO A 53 19.35 11.63 15.23
N GLN A 54 19.03 12.90 15.23
CA GLN A 54 18.19 13.55 14.22
C GLN A 54 18.83 13.50 12.84
N GLU A 55 20.15 13.71 12.75
CA GLU A 55 20.88 13.66 11.47
C GLU A 55 20.90 12.23 10.91
N TYR A 56 21.10 11.21 11.77
CA TYR A 56 21.00 9.80 11.35
C TYR A 56 19.61 9.46 10.79
N ILE A 57 18.55 9.89 11.51
CA ILE A 57 17.16 9.66 11.09
C ILE A 57 16.89 10.32 9.74
N LEU A 58 17.20 11.62 9.60
CA LEU A 58 16.92 12.36 8.35
C LEU A 58 17.73 11.83 7.18
N LYS A 59 18.99 11.44 7.41
CA LYS A 59 19.81 10.80 6.37
C LYS A 59 19.25 9.45 5.95
N GLY A 60 18.73 8.66 6.88
CA GLY A 60 18.01 7.43 6.59
C GLY A 60 16.73 7.69 5.79
N ILE A 61 15.90 8.63 6.21
CA ILE A 61 14.62 8.96 5.56
C ILE A 61 14.83 9.50 4.14
N THR A 62 15.77 10.43 3.94
CA THR A 62 16.03 11.01 2.60
C THR A 62 16.55 9.97 1.62
N ASN A 63 17.44 9.06 2.07
CA ASN A 63 17.89 7.94 1.25
C ASN A 63 16.76 6.94 0.97
N LEU A 64 15.90 6.66 1.95
CA LEU A 64 14.74 5.77 1.76
C LEU A 64 13.79 6.33 0.69
N ALA A 65 13.41 7.59 0.81
CA ALA A 65 12.50 8.24 -0.12
C ALA A 65 13.07 8.31 -1.54
N LEU A 66 14.34 8.72 -1.67
CA LEU A 66 15.02 8.75 -2.97
C LEU A 66 15.17 7.35 -3.57
N GLY A 67 15.50 6.35 -2.74
CA GLY A 67 15.59 4.95 -3.15
C GLY A 67 14.26 4.39 -3.66
N GLN A 68 13.15 4.79 -3.07
CA GLN A 68 11.80 4.42 -3.52
C GLN A 68 11.43 5.14 -4.83
N GLN A 69 11.75 6.42 -4.94
CA GLN A 69 11.44 7.22 -6.14
C GLN A 69 12.23 6.75 -7.38
N LEU A 70 13.50 6.37 -7.20
CA LEU A 70 14.40 5.95 -8.29
C LEU A 70 14.47 4.43 -8.46
N ASP A 71 13.74 3.64 -7.68
CA ASP A 71 13.88 2.17 -7.56
C ASP A 71 15.35 1.74 -7.33
N SER A 72 16.09 2.52 -6.53
CA SER A 72 17.51 2.34 -6.30
C SER A 72 17.78 1.50 -5.04
N ARG A 73 18.26 0.27 -5.24
CA ARG A 73 18.66 -0.62 -4.15
C ARG A 73 19.82 -0.09 -3.31
N GLU A 74 20.69 0.71 -3.89
CA GLU A 74 21.83 1.32 -3.19
C GLU A 74 21.36 2.30 -2.13
N HIS A 75 20.46 3.22 -2.50
CA HIS A 75 19.87 4.17 -1.55
C HIS A 75 19.06 3.46 -0.44
N LEU A 76 18.30 2.42 -0.78
CA LEU A 76 17.58 1.62 0.22
C LEU A 76 18.54 0.94 1.21
N LYS A 77 19.67 0.42 0.72
CA LYS A 77 20.70 -0.18 1.58
C LYS A 77 21.36 0.86 2.49
N VAL A 78 21.65 2.06 1.96
CA VAL A 78 22.21 3.16 2.76
C VAL A 78 21.21 3.60 3.84
N ALA A 79 19.93 3.74 3.50
CA ALA A 79 18.88 4.05 4.47
C ALA A 79 18.82 3.01 5.60
N GLN A 80 18.82 1.73 5.26
CA GLN A 80 18.84 0.63 6.23
C GLN A 80 20.05 0.73 7.17
N GLN A 81 21.25 1.02 6.64
CA GLN A 81 22.46 1.16 7.45
C GLN A 81 22.35 2.29 8.47
N TYR A 82 21.85 3.47 8.07
CA TYR A 82 21.68 4.59 9.00
C TYR A 82 20.65 4.29 10.10
N PHE A 83 19.54 3.66 9.76
CA PHE A 83 18.55 3.24 10.76
C PHE A 83 19.13 2.20 11.73
N GLN A 84 19.91 1.25 11.22
CA GLN A 84 20.56 0.23 12.05
C GLN A 84 21.64 0.82 12.95
N LEU A 85 22.48 1.73 12.44
CA LEU A 85 23.54 2.38 13.22
C LEU A 85 22.96 3.12 14.42
N LEU A 86 21.87 3.86 14.23
CA LEU A 86 21.22 4.55 15.33
C LEU A 86 20.49 3.59 16.27
N GLY A 87 19.63 2.75 15.73
CA GLY A 87 18.78 1.88 16.53
C GLY A 87 19.51 0.79 17.29
N ALA A 88 20.71 0.39 16.86
CA ALA A 88 21.55 -0.57 17.56
C ALA A 88 22.62 0.10 18.47
N SER A 89 22.71 1.44 18.50
CA SER A 89 23.70 2.12 19.34
C SER A 89 23.34 1.97 20.82
N ALA A 90 24.35 1.88 21.68
CA ALA A 90 24.16 1.68 23.11
C ALA A 90 23.40 2.85 23.81
N SER A 91 23.46 4.06 23.24
CA SER A 91 22.76 5.24 23.75
C SER A 91 21.29 5.29 23.36
N GLU A 92 20.92 4.70 22.19
CA GLU A 92 19.61 4.90 21.60
C GLU A 92 18.74 3.63 21.50
N CYS A 93 19.31 2.45 21.68
CA CYS A 93 18.60 1.17 21.46
C CYS A 93 17.32 1.02 22.32
N ASP A 94 17.28 1.65 23.48
CA ASP A 94 16.13 1.63 24.40
C ASP A 94 15.26 2.90 24.32
N THR A 95 15.65 3.86 23.49
CA THR A 95 14.85 5.07 23.24
C THR A 95 13.74 4.83 22.23
N ILE A 96 12.69 5.67 22.24
CA ILE A 96 11.63 5.63 21.23
C ILE A 96 12.20 5.82 19.80
N PRO A 97 13.02 6.85 19.53
CA PRO A 97 13.63 7.02 18.21
C PRO A 97 14.48 5.83 17.77
N GLY A 98 15.25 5.24 18.66
CA GLY A 98 16.06 4.06 18.34
C GLY A 98 15.21 2.86 17.96
N ARG A 99 14.13 2.60 18.69
CA ARG A 99 13.18 1.51 18.37
C ARG A 99 12.42 1.77 17.06
N GLN A 100 12.04 3.02 16.77
CA GLN A 100 11.45 3.40 15.47
C GLN A 100 12.44 3.19 14.31
N CYS A 101 13.71 3.51 14.51
CA CYS A 101 14.76 3.25 13.52
C CYS A 101 14.95 1.76 13.26
N MET A 102 14.98 0.92 14.31
CA MET A 102 15.03 -0.52 14.12
C MET A 102 13.81 -1.06 13.38
N ALA A 103 12.61 -0.59 13.72
CA ALA A 103 11.39 -0.94 12.98
C ALA A 103 11.52 -0.56 11.49
N SER A 104 12.02 0.64 11.20
CA SER A 104 12.25 1.11 9.82
C SER A 104 13.30 0.28 9.09
N CYS A 105 14.40 -0.08 9.78
CA CYS A 105 15.43 -0.97 9.25
C CYS A 105 14.84 -2.32 8.81
N PHE A 106 14.09 -2.98 9.71
CA PHE A 106 13.46 -4.27 9.41
C PHE A 106 12.35 -4.16 8.35
N PHE A 107 11.64 -3.02 8.29
CA PHE A 107 10.66 -2.78 7.24
C PHE A 107 11.32 -2.76 5.84
N VAL A 108 12.45 -2.08 5.69
CA VAL A 108 13.24 -2.07 4.45
C VAL A 108 13.72 -3.49 4.08
N LEU A 109 14.10 -4.28 5.07
CA LEU A 109 14.49 -5.69 4.92
C LEU A 109 13.31 -6.64 4.67
N ARG A 110 12.06 -6.14 4.73
CA ARG A 110 10.82 -6.94 4.65
C ARG A 110 10.69 -8.01 5.74
N GLN A 111 11.33 -7.80 6.88
CA GLN A 111 11.24 -8.65 8.07
C GLN A 111 10.13 -8.12 8.98
N PHE A 112 8.87 -8.30 8.56
CA PHE A 112 7.72 -7.63 9.16
C PHE A 112 7.39 -8.11 10.58
N ASP A 113 7.72 -9.34 10.94
CA ASP A 113 7.53 -9.82 12.31
C ASP A 113 8.46 -9.06 13.28
N ASP A 114 9.71 -8.79 12.88
CA ASP A 114 10.65 -7.98 13.67
C ASP A 114 10.17 -6.52 13.76
N VAL A 115 9.61 -5.96 12.69
CA VAL A 115 8.96 -4.62 12.74
C VAL A 115 7.91 -4.57 13.84
N LEU A 116 7.06 -5.59 13.92
CA LEU A 116 6.00 -5.65 14.93
C LEU A 116 6.53 -5.75 16.35
N VAL A 117 7.66 -6.43 16.57
CA VAL A 117 8.31 -6.49 17.89
C VAL A 117 8.70 -5.09 18.35
N TYR A 118 9.35 -4.31 17.48
CA TYR A 118 9.79 -2.96 17.84
C TYR A 118 8.61 -1.98 17.99
N LEU A 119 7.63 -2.00 17.07
CA LEU A 119 6.47 -1.11 17.17
C LEU A 119 5.60 -1.43 18.38
N SER A 120 5.37 -2.70 18.71
CA SER A 120 4.61 -3.07 19.92
C SER A 120 5.27 -2.60 21.20
N SER A 121 6.60 -2.53 21.25
CA SER A 121 7.34 -2.08 22.42
C SER A 121 7.18 -0.59 22.73
N ILE A 122 6.70 0.21 21.78
CA ILE A 122 6.47 1.65 21.92
C ILE A 122 4.99 2.03 21.78
N GLU A 123 4.10 1.09 21.54
CA GLU A 123 2.65 1.31 21.32
C GLU A 123 2.02 2.12 22.45
N ALA A 124 2.40 1.85 23.70
CA ALA A 124 1.88 2.53 24.89
C ALA A 124 2.15 4.05 24.93
N TYR A 125 3.14 4.53 24.19
CA TYR A 125 3.47 5.96 24.10
C TYR A 125 2.65 6.71 23.03
N TYR A 126 1.93 5.97 22.16
CA TYR A 126 1.19 6.52 21.02
C TYR A 126 -0.28 6.03 20.97
N PRO A 127 -1.05 6.12 22.07
CA PRO A 127 -2.36 5.49 22.15
C PRO A 127 -3.38 6.03 21.14
N ASN A 128 -3.23 7.30 20.71
CA ASN A 128 -4.16 7.99 19.80
C ASN A 128 -3.44 8.75 18.69
N ASP A 129 -2.18 8.43 18.40
CA ASP A 129 -1.45 9.05 17.31
C ASP A 129 -1.83 8.40 15.98
N PRO A 130 -2.51 9.11 15.05
CA PRO A 130 -2.99 8.50 13.81
C PRO A 130 -1.84 8.00 12.92
N ALA A 131 -0.69 8.70 12.91
CA ALA A 131 0.45 8.32 12.09
C ALA A 131 1.09 7.02 12.61
N PHE A 132 1.22 6.88 13.92
CA PHE A 132 1.72 5.64 14.51
C PHE A 132 0.74 4.48 14.26
N LEU A 133 -0.55 4.68 14.52
CA LEU A 133 -1.58 3.67 14.32
C LEU A 133 -1.64 3.21 12.86
N TYR A 134 -1.50 4.12 11.91
CA TYR A 134 -1.43 3.80 10.49
C TYR A 134 -0.20 2.93 10.17
N ASN A 135 0.99 3.36 10.56
CA ASN A 135 2.23 2.63 10.30
C ASN A 135 2.20 1.22 10.94
N TYR A 136 1.64 1.11 12.13
CA TYR A 136 1.51 -0.17 12.82
C TYR A 136 0.48 -1.09 12.13
N ALA A 137 -0.65 -0.55 11.66
CA ALA A 137 -1.62 -1.30 10.87
C ALA A 137 -1.02 -1.79 9.54
N VAL A 138 -0.25 -0.95 8.85
CA VAL A 138 0.48 -1.33 7.63
C VAL A 138 1.49 -2.45 7.91
N ALA A 139 2.25 -2.36 9.01
CA ALA A 139 3.18 -3.41 9.41
C ALA A 139 2.46 -4.74 9.70
N ARG A 140 1.32 -4.69 10.41
CA ARG A 140 0.46 -5.88 10.63
C ARG A 140 -0.03 -6.48 9.32
N ALA A 141 -0.51 -5.65 8.40
CA ALA A 141 -0.96 -6.10 7.07
C ALA A 141 0.18 -6.73 6.26
N ALA A 142 1.36 -6.13 6.27
CA ALA A 142 2.55 -6.63 5.60
C ALA A 142 3.04 -7.97 6.19
N ALA A 143 2.88 -8.17 7.51
CA ALA A 143 3.11 -9.45 8.20
C ALA A 143 2.01 -10.49 7.98
N GLY A 144 0.96 -10.18 7.17
CA GLY A 144 -0.16 -11.08 6.92
C GLY A 144 -1.23 -11.12 8.03
N LYS A 145 -1.13 -10.26 9.05
CA LYS A 145 -2.09 -10.17 10.17
C LYS A 145 -3.29 -9.28 9.80
N TYR A 146 -3.95 -9.59 8.70
CA TYR A 146 -5.02 -8.76 8.12
C TYR A 146 -6.21 -8.57 9.05
N LYS A 147 -6.53 -9.56 9.90
CA LYS A 147 -7.64 -9.48 10.88
C LYS A 147 -7.41 -8.41 11.95
N GLU A 148 -6.15 -8.12 12.27
CA GLU A 148 -5.78 -7.07 13.23
C GLU A 148 -5.61 -5.71 12.55
N ALA A 149 -5.11 -5.71 11.31
CA ALA A 149 -4.86 -4.49 10.54
C ALA A 149 -6.16 -3.80 10.08
N GLU A 150 -7.15 -4.57 9.60
CA GLU A 150 -8.40 -4.03 9.06
C GLU A 150 -9.14 -3.11 10.04
N PRO A 151 -9.47 -3.53 11.28
CA PRO A 151 -10.20 -2.67 12.20
C PRO A 151 -9.42 -1.41 12.57
N ALA A 152 -8.07 -1.46 12.65
CA ALA A 152 -7.25 -0.30 12.90
C ALA A 152 -7.33 0.71 11.73
N LEU A 153 -7.25 0.26 10.48
CA LEU A 153 -7.41 1.13 9.31
C LEU A 153 -8.83 1.70 9.22
N LEU A 154 -9.86 0.90 9.50
CA LEU A 154 -11.24 1.38 9.50
C LEU A 154 -11.50 2.44 10.59
N SER A 155 -10.89 2.30 11.77
CA SER A 155 -11.02 3.30 12.84
C SER A 155 -10.40 4.64 12.43
N LEU A 156 -9.27 4.63 11.74
CA LEU A 156 -8.64 5.84 11.19
C LEU A 156 -9.52 6.51 10.12
N GLN A 157 -10.19 5.71 9.29
CA GLN A 157 -11.09 6.21 8.25
C GLN A 157 -12.35 6.88 8.83
N SER A 158 -12.76 6.54 10.03
CA SER A 158 -13.93 7.14 10.72
C SER A 158 -13.57 8.33 11.61
N GLY A 159 -12.31 8.70 11.75
CA GLY A 159 -11.81 9.81 12.57
C GLY A 159 -11.80 11.16 11.84
N ASP A 160 -11.21 12.17 12.49
CA ASP A 160 -11.15 13.55 11.99
C ASP A 160 -10.38 13.69 10.66
N ALA A 161 -9.43 12.81 10.39
CA ALA A 161 -8.65 12.76 9.14
C ALA A 161 -9.34 11.98 7.99
N SER A 162 -10.60 11.63 8.15
CA SER A 162 -11.37 10.74 7.25
C SER A 162 -11.39 11.19 5.78
N GLU A 163 -11.54 12.49 5.53
CA GLU A 163 -11.58 13.00 4.14
C GLU A 163 -10.22 12.91 3.45
N GLU A 164 -9.14 13.22 4.15
CA GLU A 164 -7.78 13.16 3.63
C GLU A 164 -7.37 11.72 3.34
N LEU A 165 -7.56 10.82 4.32
CA LEU A 165 -7.28 9.39 4.18
C LEU A 165 -8.13 8.71 3.10
N SER A 166 -9.36 9.19 2.88
CA SER A 166 -10.23 8.67 1.81
C SER A 166 -9.72 9.03 0.40
N ARG A 167 -8.88 10.05 0.28
CA ARG A 167 -8.22 10.47 -0.97
C ARG A 167 -6.83 9.90 -1.12
N ASP A 168 -6.21 9.43 -0.03
CA ASP A 168 -4.87 8.84 -0.07
C ASP A 168 -4.94 7.43 -0.70
N TYR A 169 -4.32 7.29 -1.88
CA TYR A 169 -4.24 6.03 -2.61
C TYR A 169 -3.54 4.93 -1.79
N ILE A 170 -2.45 5.25 -1.11
CA ILE A 170 -1.67 4.24 -0.35
C ILE A 170 -2.49 3.69 0.81
N PHE A 171 -3.21 4.57 1.51
CA PHE A 171 -4.14 4.15 2.56
C PHE A 171 -5.24 3.24 2.01
N GLN A 172 -5.90 3.64 0.91
CA GLN A 172 -6.97 2.87 0.28
C GLN A 172 -6.46 1.51 -0.24
N MET A 173 -5.24 1.46 -0.75
CA MET A 173 -4.59 0.22 -1.20
C MET A 173 -4.41 -0.77 -0.05
N TRP A 174 -3.90 -0.33 1.11
CA TRP A 174 -3.73 -1.21 2.27
C TRP A 174 -5.06 -1.67 2.85
N LEU A 175 -6.05 -0.79 2.92
CA LEU A 175 -7.40 -1.14 3.38
C LEU A 175 -8.06 -2.15 2.43
N ALA A 176 -7.99 -1.92 1.11
CA ALA A 176 -8.54 -2.84 0.11
C ALA A 176 -7.89 -4.23 0.20
N ARG A 177 -6.57 -4.29 0.35
CA ARG A 177 -5.85 -5.55 0.56
C ARG A 177 -6.33 -6.29 1.82
N CYS A 178 -6.44 -5.60 2.96
CA CYS A 178 -6.93 -6.20 4.19
C CYS A 178 -8.36 -6.75 4.02
N LEU A 179 -9.23 -5.99 3.37
CA LEU A 179 -10.61 -6.40 3.09
C LEU A 179 -10.66 -7.66 2.21
N VAL A 180 -9.87 -7.71 1.13
CA VAL A 180 -9.82 -8.90 0.26
C VAL A 180 -9.33 -10.12 1.02
N MET A 181 -8.23 -9.99 1.77
CA MET A 181 -7.63 -11.11 2.50
C MET A 181 -8.50 -11.60 3.66
N ASN A 182 -9.38 -10.75 4.18
CA ASN A 182 -10.39 -11.12 5.18
C ASN A 182 -11.72 -11.61 4.57
N GLY A 183 -11.77 -11.87 3.26
CA GLY A 183 -12.95 -12.40 2.58
C GLY A 183 -14.03 -11.35 2.26
N LYS A 184 -13.72 -10.06 2.36
CA LYS A 184 -14.63 -8.93 2.12
C LYS A 184 -14.35 -8.26 0.76
N ALA A 185 -14.10 -9.05 -0.28
CA ALA A 185 -13.73 -8.56 -1.62
C ALA A 185 -14.76 -7.59 -2.22
N ARG A 186 -16.05 -7.70 -1.85
CA ARG A 186 -17.09 -6.76 -2.25
C ARG A 186 -16.78 -5.34 -1.78
N HIS A 187 -16.43 -5.18 -0.49
CA HIS A 187 -16.12 -3.85 0.06
C HIS A 187 -14.86 -3.25 -0.56
N ALA A 188 -13.86 -4.09 -0.84
CA ALA A 188 -12.67 -3.64 -1.57
C ALA A 188 -13.01 -3.17 -3.00
N TRP A 189 -13.93 -3.85 -3.67
CA TRP A 189 -14.44 -3.41 -4.97
C TRP A 189 -15.19 -2.07 -4.89
N GLU A 190 -15.96 -1.82 -3.83
CA GLU A 190 -16.65 -0.55 -3.57
C GLU A 190 -15.65 0.62 -3.36
N ILE A 191 -14.45 0.35 -2.80
CA ILE A 191 -13.37 1.35 -2.73
C ILE A 191 -12.91 1.73 -4.15
N TYR A 192 -12.62 0.74 -5.00
CA TYR A 192 -12.24 0.99 -6.38
C TYR A 192 -13.27 1.84 -7.13
N LEU A 193 -14.57 1.52 -7.00
CA LEU A 193 -15.62 2.26 -7.70
C LEU A 193 -15.66 3.75 -7.32
N LYS A 194 -15.28 4.11 -6.10
CA LYS A 194 -15.14 5.50 -5.67
C LYS A 194 -13.92 6.21 -6.26
N MET A 195 -12.90 5.44 -6.64
CA MET A 195 -11.65 5.93 -7.25
C MET A 195 -11.69 5.88 -8.78
N GLU A 196 -12.75 5.36 -9.38
CA GLU A 196 -12.85 5.22 -10.84
C GLU A 196 -12.69 6.58 -11.51
N GLY A 197 -11.78 6.63 -12.51
CA GLY A 197 -11.43 7.87 -13.20
C GLY A 197 -10.24 8.64 -12.60
N THR A 198 -9.67 8.23 -11.47
CA THR A 198 -8.40 8.76 -10.97
C THR A 198 -7.20 8.12 -11.67
N GLN A 199 -6.04 8.76 -11.58
CA GLN A 199 -4.80 8.22 -12.16
C GLN A 199 -4.39 6.89 -11.49
N GLU A 200 -4.69 6.74 -10.20
CA GLU A 200 -4.33 5.58 -9.39
C GLU A 200 -5.31 4.41 -9.54
N SER A 201 -6.45 4.61 -10.17
CA SER A 201 -7.50 3.59 -10.32
C SER A 201 -7.01 2.34 -11.06
N PHE A 202 -6.11 2.51 -12.03
CA PHE A 202 -5.50 1.39 -12.76
C PHE A 202 -4.64 0.51 -11.85
N ALA A 203 -3.80 1.11 -11.01
CA ALA A 203 -2.97 0.38 -10.05
C ALA A 203 -3.83 -0.32 -8.98
N MET A 204 -4.93 0.30 -8.55
CA MET A 204 -5.91 -0.33 -7.65
C MET A 204 -6.56 -1.56 -8.31
N LEU A 205 -6.93 -1.49 -9.58
CA LEU A 205 -7.45 -2.65 -10.32
C LEU A 205 -6.44 -3.79 -10.39
N GLN A 206 -5.17 -3.50 -10.68
CA GLN A 206 -4.11 -4.51 -10.69
C GLN A 206 -3.96 -5.19 -9.34
N LEU A 207 -4.00 -4.41 -8.25
CA LEU A 207 -3.97 -4.95 -6.90
C LEU A 207 -5.17 -5.88 -6.64
N LEU A 208 -6.38 -5.40 -6.91
CA LEU A 208 -7.60 -6.17 -6.69
C LEU A 208 -7.65 -7.45 -7.55
N ALA A 209 -7.23 -7.38 -8.82
CA ALA A 209 -7.16 -8.53 -9.70
C ALA A 209 -6.30 -9.65 -9.10
N ASN A 210 -5.09 -9.29 -8.67
CA ASN A 210 -4.13 -10.24 -8.12
C ASN A 210 -4.52 -10.73 -6.72
N ASP A 211 -4.86 -9.83 -5.80
CA ASP A 211 -5.17 -10.19 -4.42
C ASP A 211 -6.49 -10.99 -4.34
N CYS A 212 -7.54 -10.61 -5.09
CA CYS A 212 -8.77 -11.38 -5.17
C CYS A 212 -8.55 -12.76 -5.78
N TYR A 213 -7.71 -12.87 -6.82
CA TYR A 213 -7.38 -14.17 -7.41
C TYR A 213 -6.70 -15.09 -6.40
N ARG A 214 -5.69 -14.58 -5.69
CA ARG A 214 -4.94 -15.30 -4.64
C ARG A 214 -5.82 -15.70 -3.46
N ALA A 215 -6.74 -14.82 -3.06
CA ALA A 215 -7.70 -15.08 -1.97
C ALA A 215 -8.87 -15.99 -2.37
N GLY A 216 -8.98 -16.38 -3.65
CA GLY A 216 -10.08 -17.20 -4.16
C GLY A 216 -11.40 -16.42 -4.35
N ALA A 217 -11.38 -15.10 -4.29
CA ALA A 217 -12.53 -14.23 -4.59
C ALA A 217 -12.67 -14.03 -6.12
N PHE A 218 -12.84 -15.14 -6.84
CA PHE A 218 -12.70 -15.20 -8.29
C PHE A 218 -13.66 -14.29 -9.05
N LEU A 219 -14.87 -14.07 -8.56
CA LEU A 219 -15.82 -13.14 -9.22
C LEU A 219 -15.25 -11.71 -9.30
N TYR A 220 -14.67 -11.21 -8.21
CA TYR A 220 -14.10 -9.86 -8.19
C TYR A 220 -12.77 -9.80 -8.94
N ALA A 221 -11.97 -10.87 -8.91
CA ALA A 221 -10.80 -10.99 -9.76
C ALA A 221 -11.19 -10.94 -11.26
N ALA A 222 -12.24 -11.66 -11.67
CA ALA A 222 -12.73 -11.63 -13.04
C ALA A 222 -13.19 -10.25 -13.48
N LYS A 223 -13.92 -9.52 -12.61
CA LYS A 223 -14.34 -8.13 -12.87
C LYS A 223 -13.14 -7.20 -13.03
N ALA A 224 -12.14 -7.32 -12.16
CA ALA A 224 -10.94 -6.49 -12.23
C ALA A 224 -10.12 -6.76 -13.50
N PHE A 225 -9.88 -8.02 -13.83
CA PHE A 225 -9.20 -8.39 -15.07
C PHE A 225 -9.97 -8.00 -16.33
N ASP A 226 -11.32 -8.10 -16.33
CA ASP A 226 -12.16 -7.66 -17.45
C ASP A 226 -12.05 -6.15 -17.68
N THR A 227 -12.00 -5.37 -16.62
CA THR A 227 -11.80 -3.92 -16.71
C THR A 227 -10.38 -3.58 -17.16
N LEU A 228 -9.35 -4.26 -16.63
CA LEU A 228 -7.95 -4.07 -17.05
C LEU A 228 -7.76 -4.37 -18.53
N GLU A 229 -8.29 -5.51 -19.02
CA GLU A 229 -8.20 -5.90 -20.45
C GLU A 229 -8.89 -4.89 -21.37
N ARG A 230 -9.97 -4.25 -20.91
CA ARG A 230 -10.65 -3.18 -21.69
C ARG A 230 -9.86 -1.88 -21.73
N LEU A 231 -9.14 -1.54 -20.64
CA LEU A 231 -8.34 -0.33 -20.56
C LEU A 231 -7.00 -0.48 -21.26
N ASP A 232 -6.35 -1.61 -21.09
CA ASP A 232 -5.06 -1.95 -21.67
C ASP A 232 -5.06 -3.42 -22.16
N PRO A 233 -5.33 -3.67 -23.46
CA PRO A 233 -5.37 -5.02 -24.02
C PRO A 233 -4.03 -5.73 -23.87
N ASN A 234 -3.90 -6.59 -22.88
CA ASN A 234 -2.71 -7.39 -22.58
C ASN A 234 -3.09 -8.87 -22.44
N PRO A 235 -2.36 -9.80 -23.07
CA PRO A 235 -2.60 -11.25 -22.96
C PRO A 235 -2.64 -11.76 -21.51
N GLU A 236 -1.85 -11.18 -20.60
CA GLU A 236 -1.83 -11.56 -19.19
C GLU A 236 -3.18 -11.28 -18.51
N TYR A 237 -3.82 -10.16 -18.83
CA TYR A 237 -5.15 -9.83 -18.28
C TYR A 237 -6.22 -10.77 -18.79
N TRP A 238 -6.14 -11.18 -20.07
CA TRP A 238 -7.00 -12.22 -20.61
C TRP A 238 -6.82 -13.55 -19.86
N GLU A 239 -5.60 -14.00 -19.65
CA GLU A 239 -5.34 -15.24 -18.94
C GLU A 239 -5.85 -15.20 -17.50
N GLY A 240 -5.62 -14.09 -16.81
CA GLY A 240 -6.15 -13.82 -15.47
C GLY A 240 -7.68 -13.86 -15.44
N LYS A 241 -8.33 -13.15 -16.40
CA LYS A 241 -9.79 -13.14 -16.55
C LYS A 241 -10.34 -14.54 -16.82
N ARG A 242 -9.74 -15.27 -17.76
CA ARG A 242 -10.12 -16.65 -18.07
C ARG A 242 -10.05 -17.54 -16.84
N GLY A 243 -8.91 -17.50 -16.12
CA GLY A 243 -8.72 -18.29 -14.90
C GLY A 243 -9.73 -17.94 -13.80
N ALA A 244 -9.99 -16.65 -13.59
CA ALA A 244 -10.95 -16.17 -12.61
C ALA A 244 -12.40 -16.53 -12.97
N CYS A 245 -12.78 -16.43 -14.25
CA CYS A 245 -14.09 -16.89 -14.74
C CYS A 245 -14.30 -18.39 -14.53
N VAL A 246 -13.30 -19.21 -14.82
CA VAL A 246 -13.33 -20.65 -14.57
C VAL A 246 -13.41 -20.95 -13.07
N GLY A 247 -12.62 -20.25 -12.25
CA GLY A 247 -12.67 -20.36 -10.79
C GLY A 247 -14.04 -20.01 -10.22
N THR A 248 -14.67 -18.93 -10.71
CA THR A 248 -16.04 -18.55 -10.34
C THR A 248 -17.04 -19.64 -10.71
N PHE A 249 -16.92 -20.19 -11.93
CA PHE A 249 -17.77 -21.28 -12.37
C PHE A 249 -17.62 -22.54 -11.51
N GLN A 250 -16.41 -22.88 -11.10
CA GLN A 250 -16.16 -23.98 -10.16
C GLN A 250 -16.81 -23.74 -8.80
N GLN A 251 -16.78 -22.48 -8.31
CA GLN A 251 -17.48 -22.09 -7.08
C GLN A 251 -19.00 -22.21 -7.19
N ILE A 252 -19.56 -21.88 -8.35
CA ILE A 252 -21.00 -22.10 -8.63
C ILE A 252 -21.35 -23.57 -8.60
N ILE A 253 -20.55 -24.44 -9.24
CA ILE A 253 -20.71 -25.90 -9.18
C ILE A 253 -20.65 -26.43 -7.75
N ALA A 254 -19.67 -25.92 -6.97
CA ALA A 254 -19.47 -26.28 -5.56
C ALA A 254 -20.52 -25.64 -4.62
N ARG A 255 -21.49 -24.89 -5.12
CA ARG A 255 -22.52 -24.14 -4.36
C ARG A 255 -21.93 -23.12 -3.35
N LYS A 256 -20.71 -22.64 -3.62
CA LYS A 256 -20.05 -21.57 -2.84
C LYS A 256 -20.37 -20.19 -3.39
N GLU A 257 -20.84 -20.11 -4.63
CA GLU A 257 -21.27 -18.89 -5.29
C GLU A 257 -22.69 -19.09 -5.88
N ARG A 258 -23.42 -17.97 -6.03
CA ARG A 258 -24.80 -17.99 -6.52
C ARG A 258 -24.84 -18.31 -8.01
N LYS A 259 -25.88 -19.06 -8.42
CA LYS A 259 -26.07 -19.50 -9.81
C LYS A 259 -26.27 -18.36 -10.80
N GLU A 260 -26.88 -17.27 -10.35
CA GLU A 260 -27.18 -16.06 -11.15
C GLU A 260 -25.91 -15.38 -11.66
N VAL A 261 -24.81 -15.51 -10.91
CA VAL A 261 -23.47 -14.97 -11.28
C VAL A 261 -22.95 -15.57 -12.59
N LEU A 262 -23.44 -16.74 -13.01
CA LEU A 262 -23.04 -17.35 -14.27
C LEU A 262 -23.31 -16.45 -15.49
N ARG A 263 -24.34 -15.62 -15.44
CA ARG A 263 -24.63 -14.66 -16.52
C ARG A 263 -23.51 -13.61 -16.64
N ASP A 264 -23.05 -13.10 -15.50
CA ASP A 264 -21.98 -12.11 -15.45
C ASP A 264 -20.67 -12.72 -15.98
N VAL A 265 -20.35 -13.95 -15.55
CA VAL A 265 -19.19 -14.69 -16.05
C VAL A 265 -19.22 -14.87 -17.56
N LEU A 266 -20.36 -15.29 -18.11
CA LEU A 266 -20.53 -15.46 -19.56
C LEU A 266 -20.46 -14.12 -20.31
N ALA A 267 -20.96 -13.04 -19.73
CA ALA A 267 -20.86 -11.69 -20.30
C ALA A 267 -19.39 -11.21 -20.35
N MET A 268 -18.64 -11.37 -19.26
CA MET A 268 -17.21 -11.02 -19.21
C MET A 268 -16.38 -11.85 -20.20
N LEU A 269 -16.65 -13.14 -20.36
CA LEU A 269 -15.95 -13.96 -21.36
C LEU A 269 -16.24 -13.49 -22.78
N LYS A 270 -17.47 -13.07 -23.10
CA LYS A 270 -17.87 -12.61 -24.43
C LYS A 270 -17.33 -11.22 -24.80
N SER A 271 -16.87 -10.44 -23.85
CA SER A 271 -16.30 -9.10 -24.09
C SER A 271 -15.00 -9.14 -24.90
N THR A 272 -14.33 -10.28 -24.94
CA THR A 272 -13.09 -10.49 -25.69
C THR A 272 -13.31 -11.30 -26.98
N ARG A 273 -12.44 -11.10 -27.99
CA ARG A 273 -12.46 -11.84 -29.27
C ARG A 273 -11.59 -13.10 -29.27
N ASN A 274 -11.20 -13.62 -28.11
CA ASN A 274 -10.34 -14.80 -28.04
C ASN A 274 -11.09 -16.07 -28.45
N PRO A 275 -10.55 -16.93 -29.35
CA PRO A 275 -11.21 -18.16 -29.83
C PRO A 275 -11.55 -19.16 -28.70
N GLN A 276 -10.82 -19.14 -27.59
CA GLN A 276 -11.09 -20.02 -26.43
C GLN A 276 -12.43 -19.74 -25.76
N VAL A 277 -12.98 -18.53 -25.91
CA VAL A 277 -14.26 -18.12 -25.32
C VAL A 277 -15.40 -19.03 -25.74
N GLU A 278 -15.47 -19.39 -27.02
CA GLU A 278 -16.55 -20.24 -27.56
C GLU A 278 -16.60 -21.59 -26.87
N TYR A 279 -15.44 -22.20 -26.66
CA TYR A 279 -15.35 -23.48 -25.98
C TYR A 279 -15.80 -23.35 -24.51
N LEU A 280 -15.26 -22.40 -23.78
CA LEU A 280 -15.60 -22.18 -22.36
C LEU A 280 -17.09 -21.89 -22.20
N ALA A 281 -17.62 -20.96 -22.98
CA ALA A 281 -19.03 -20.58 -22.93
C ALA A 281 -19.95 -21.78 -23.30
N ARG A 282 -19.55 -22.64 -24.23
CA ARG A 282 -20.30 -23.86 -24.59
C ARG A 282 -20.38 -24.84 -23.42
N VAL A 283 -19.27 -25.09 -22.75
CA VAL A 283 -19.21 -25.98 -21.57
C VAL A 283 -20.08 -25.44 -20.45
N MET A 284 -19.93 -24.15 -20.09
CA MET A 284 -20.70 -23.51 -19.04
C MET A 284 -22.19 -23.49 -19.33
N LYS A 285 -22.60 -23.19 -20.55
CA LYS A 285 -24.01 -23.22 -20.97
C LYS A 285 -24.60 -24.61 -20.98
N LYS A 286 -23.84 -25.65 -21.41
CA LYS A 286 -24.26 -27.02 -21.33
C LYS A 286 -24.60 -27.43 -19.91
N TRP A 287 -23.68 -27.17 -18.99
CA TRP A 287 -23.88 -27.42 -17.54
C TRP A 287 -25.09 -26.65 -16.99
N ALA A 288 -25.27 -25.37 -17.39
CA ALA A 288 -26.40 -24.57 -16.95
C ALA A 288 -27.73 -25.20 -17.33
N ARG A 289 -27.87 -25.66 -18.59
CA ARG A 289 -29.09 -26.34 -19.07
C ARG A 289 -29.40 -27.63 -18.30
N GLU A 290 -28.35 -28.45 -18.04
CA GLU A 290 -28.48 -29.71 -17.28
C GLU A 290 -28.89 -29.45 -15.81
N ASN A 291 -28.63 -28.25 -15.28
CA ASN A 291 -28.95 -27.86 -13.89
C ASN A 291 -30.14 -26.87 -13.80
N GLY A 292 -30.91 -26.67 -14.88
CA GLY A 292 -32.11 -25.85 -14.88
C GLY A 292 -31.85 -24.36 -14.70
N ILE A 293 -30.67 -23.86 -15.12
CA ILE A 293 -30.25 -22.47 -15.01
C ILE A 293 -30.40 -21.80 -16.38
N ASN A 294 -31.18 -20.73 -16.44
CA ASN A 294 -31.25 -19.86 -17.62
C ASN A 294 -30.03 -18.94 -17.69
N ALA A 295 -29.01 -19.30 -18.47
CA ALA A 295 -27.75 -18.56 -18.62
C ALA A 295 -27.45 -18.20 -20.09
#